data_11956e5220a34df4497aabd76a63ce02
#
_entry.id   11956e5220a34df4497aabd76a63ce02
#
_cell.length_a   1.000
_cell.length_b   1.000
_cell.length_c   1.000
_cell.angle_alpha   90.00
_cell.angle_beta   90.00
_cell.angle_gamma   90.00
#
_symmetry.space_group_name_H-M   'P 1'
#
loop_
_entity.id
_entity.type
_entity.pdbx_description
1 polymer ?
#
loop_
_entity_poly.entity_id
_entity_poly.type
_entity_poly.pdbx_seq_one_letter_code
_entity_poly.pdbx_strand_id
1 'polypeptide(L)'
;CRFILNYKNESYQKMSIKTFLFICCAAVMVSTANAENPVKPETPETPNHPTHKLMDKRVSELMADRVGFKKDMALKELAEINEKAELEARENLMFPADELYGEWTNEWVNPFRGKKVDMPDSCVIDCSTFVLPMDSMTRVTSKYGPRRRRMHKGIDLKVQIGDTIRAAFDGKVRIKNFERRGYGYYLVIRHPNGLETVYGHLSKFLVGVNDIVRAGDPIALGGNTGRSTGSHLHFETRFLGQAINPADIIDFENSIPHQDQYVFRNVKINGRKSNIYTSSNSQMVYHRVKSG
;
A
#
# COMPACT_ATOMS: atom_id res chain seq x y z
N CYS A 1 -5.75 -17.67 4.00
CA CYS A 1 -6.59 -17.17 2.88
C CYS A 1 -8.07 -16.96 3.24
N ARG A 2 -8.62 -17.66 4.23
CA ARG A 2 -9.99 -17.38 4.71
C ARG A 2 -10.09 -16.04 5.48
N PHE A 3 -9.03 -15.61 6.13
CA PHE A 3 -8.99 -14.37 6.92
C PHE A 3 -8.86 -13.10 6.05
N ILE A 4 -8.19 -13.16 4.90
CA ILE A 4 -8.12 -12.04 3.94
C ILE A 4 -9.49 -11.75 3.30
N LEU A 5 -10.39 -12.73 3.21
CA LEU A 5 -11.75 -12.56 2.72
C LEU A 5 -12.67 -11.80 3.71
N ASN A 6 -12.44 -11.88 5.01
CA ASN A 6 -13.19 -11.08 6.00
C ASN A 6 -12.76 -9.61 5.99
N TYR A 7 -11.50 -9.32 5.69
CA TYR A 7 -11.01 -7.95 5.50
C TYR A 7 -11.63 -7.26 4.28
N LYS A 8 -12.01 -8.02 3.25
CA LYS A 8 -12.66 -7.48 2.04
C LYS A 8 -14.08 -6.96 2.25
N ASN A 9 -14.83 -7.47 3.21
CA ASN A 9 -16.21 -7.01 3.42
C ASN A 9 -16.31 -5.70 4.20
N GLU A 10 -15.29 -5.33 4.98
CA GLU A 10 -15.27 -4.04 5.68
C GLU A 10 -14.55 -2.94 4.88
N SER A 11 -13.59 -3.28 4.01
CA SER A 11 -12.83 -2.28 3.24
C SER A 11 -13.57 -1.72 2.02
N TYR A 12 -14.62 -2.36 1.53
CA TYR A 12 -15.48 -1.77 0.46
C TYR A 12 -16.29 -0.54 0.92
N GLN A 13 -16.33 -0.26 2.21
CA GLN A 13 -16.90 1.01 2.71
C GLN A 13 -15.87 2.13 2.88
N LYS A 14 -14.58 1.86 2.72
CA LYS A 14 -13.55 2.91 2.74
C LYS A 14 -13.34 3.48 1.33
N MET A 15 -14.34 4.18 0.81
CA MET A 15 -14.11 5.15 -0.25
C MET A 15 -13.08 6.17 0.23
N SER A 16 -12.01 6.37 -0.56
CA SER A 16 -10.98 7.37 -0.26
C SER A 16 -11.62 8.69 0.20
N ILE A 17 -11.15 9.27 1.30
CA ILE A 17 -11.61 10.57 1.82
C ILE A 17 -11.62 11.65 0.74
N LYS A 18 -10.74 11.57 -0.26
CA LYS A 18 -10.73 12.45 -1.43
C LYS A 18 -11.95 12.26 -2.33
N THR A 19 -12.46 11.04 -2.50
CA THR A 19 -13.65 10.74 -3.30
C THR A 19 -14.93 11.15 -2.55
N PHE A 20 -14.93 11.05 -1.22
CA PHE A 20 -16.08 11.50 -0.39
C PHE A 20 -16.20 13.03 -0.37
N LEU A 21 -15.10 13.78 -0.31
CA LEU A 21 -15.14 15.24 -0.45
C LEU A 21 -15.64 15.69 -1.84
N PHE A 22 -15.30 14.96 -2.91
CA PHE A 22 -15.77 15.31 -4.26
C PHE A 22 -17.28 15.07 -4.44
N ILE A 23 -17.83 14.01 -3.83
CA ILE A 23 -19.28 13.70 -3.92
C ILE A 23 -20.09 14.68 -3.07
N CYS A 24 -19.61 15.10 -1.90
CA CYS A 24 -20.30 16.12 -1.10
C CYS A 24 -20.27 17.52 -1.75
N CYS A 25 -19.21 17.89 -2.46
CA CYS A 25 -19.17 19.14 -3.22
C CYS A 25 -20.08 19.09 -4.47
N ALA A 26 -20.20 17.94 -5.14
CA ALA A 26 -21.09 17.79 -6.29
C ALA A 26 -22.59 17.82 -5.92
N ALA A 27 -22.96 17.31 -4.73
CA ALA A 27 -24.34 17.33 -4.26
C ALA A 27 -24.85 18.74 -3.88
N VAL A 28 -23.94 19.66 -3.54
CA VAL A 28 -24.30 21.06 -3.23
C VAL A 28 -24.46 21.92 -4.49
N MET A 29 -23.84 21.53 -5.62
CA MET A 29 -23.88 22.31 -6.87
C MET A 29 -25.07 21.99 -7.79
N VAL A 30 -25.79 20.89 -7.56
CA VAL A 30 -26.95 20.51 -8.41
C VAL A 30 -28.28 21.16 -7.97
N SER A 31 -28.29 21.82 -6.80
CA SER A 31 -29.53 22.43 -6.26
C SER A 31 -29.80 23.87 -6.68
N THR A 32 -29.01 24.45 -7.61
CA THR A 32 -29.19 25.87 -7.99
C THR A 32 -29.57 26.12 -9.45
N ALA A 33 -29.88 25.09 -10.23
CA ALA A 33 -30.30 25.26 -11.60
C ALA A 33 -31.69 24.62 -11.80
N ASN A 34 -32.73 25.36 -11.49
CA ASN A 34 -34.06 25.40 -12.13
C ASN A 34 -35.08 26.09 -11.18
N ALA A 35 -35.09 27.40 -11.26
CA ALA A 35 -36.22 28.17 -10.74
C ALA A 35 -36.84 28.93 -11.94
N GLU A 36 -37.79 28.27 -12.61
CA GLU A 36 -38.76 28.97 -13.46
C GLU A 36 -39.71 29.73 -12.53
N ASN A 37 -39.96 31.00 -12.83
CA ASN A 37 -40.83 31.90 -12.10
C ASN A 37 -42.25 31.37 -12.06
N PRO A 38 -42.84 31.09 -10.90
CA PRO A 38 -44.28 30.91 -10.79
C PRO A 38 -44.94 32.26 -10.54
N VAL A 39 -45.98 32.50 -11.31
CA VAL A 39 -46.96 33.59 -11.17
C VAL A 39 -47.47 33.66 -9.72
N LYS A 40 -47.40 34.87 -9.16
CA LYS A 40 -47.76 35.19 -7.79
C LYS A 40 -49.28 35.13 -7.62
N PRO A 41 -49.83 34.24 -6.77
CA PRO A 41 -51.20 34.40 -6.31
C PRO A 41 -51.21 35.47 -5.21
N GLU A 42 -52.10 36.43 -5.30
CA GLU A 42 -52.36 37.40 -4.26
C GLU A 42 -52.89 36.68 -3.03
N THR A 43 -52.13 36.67 -1.94
CA THR A 43 -52.58 36.19 -0.64
C THR A 43 -53.13 37.34 0.16
N PRO A 44 -54.24 37.16 0.90
CA PRO A 44 -54.80 38.19 1.77
C PRO A 44 -53.82 38.53 2.89
N GLU A 45 -53.62 39.84 3.14
CA GLU A 45 -52.77 40.38 4.20
C GLU A 45 -53.25 39.85 5.56
N THR A 46 -52.45 38.97 6.16
CA THR A 46 -52.63 38.57 7.55
C THR A 46 -52.06 39.67 8.46
N PRO A 47 -52.77 40.04 9.58
CA PRO A 47 -52.31 41.10 10.47
C PRO A 47 -50.96 40.74 11.07
N ASN A 48 -50.00 41.68 10.97
CA ASN A 48 -48.64 41.61 11.42
C ASN A 48 -48.56 41.58 12.96
N HIS A 49 -48.85 40.46 13.59
CA HIS A 49 -48.75 40.30 15.04
C HIS A 49 -47.28 40.09 15.46
N PRO A 50 -46.74 40.88 16.43
CA PRO A 50 -45.34 40.80 16.85
C PRO A 50 -44.91 39.43 17.36
N THR A 51 -45.84 38.59 17.78
CA THR A 51 -45.62 37.25 18.28
C THR A 51 -45.19 36.26 17.18
N HIS A 52 -45.58 36.48 15.91
CA HIS A 52 -45.22 35.57 14.81
C HIS A 52 -43.71 35.65 14.45
N LYS A 53 -43.17 36.87 14.40
CA LYS A 53 -41.72 37.10 14.18
C LYS A 53 -40.85 36.54 15.27
N LEU A 54 -41.32 36.56 16.54
CA LEU A 54 -40.60 35.95 17.65
C LEU A 54 -40.60 34.42 17.64
N MET A 55 -41.69 33.80 17.19
CA MET A 55 -41.78 32.35 17.02
C MET A 55 -40.89 31.86 15.87
N ASP A 56 -40.90 32.54 14.73
CA ASP A 56 -40.05 32.17 13.58
C ASP A 56 -38.57 32.30 13.92
N LYS A 57 -38.19 33.31 14.71
CA LYS A 57 -36.80 33.45 15.18
C LYS A 57 -36.38 32.30 16.12
N ARG A 58 -37.22 31.94 17.10
CA ARG A 58 -36.98 30.82 18.00
C ARG A 58 -36.90 29.47 17.28
N VAL A 59 -37.76 29.23 16.29
CA VAL A 59 -37.72 28.02 15.49
C VAL A 59 -36.44 27.94 14.67
N SER A 60 -35.99 29.05 14.07
CA SER A 60 -34.73 29.08 13.31
C SER A 60 -33.51 28.86 14.20
N GLU A 61 -33.48 29.43 15.41
CA GLU A 61 -32.39 29.20 16.40
C GLU A 61 -32.37 27.73 16.84
N LEU A 62 -33.52 27.12 17.17
CA LEU A 62 -33.59 25.70 17.55
C LEU A 62 -33.18 24.76 16.42
N MET A 63 -33.49 25.12 15.17
CA MET A 63 -33.06 24.33 14.01
C MET A 63 -31.53 24.47 13.76
N ALA A 64 -30.99 25.66 13.95
CA ALA A 64 -29.54 25.90 13.86
C ALA A 64 -28.78 25.12 14.93
N ASP A 65 -29.25 25.14 16.19
CA ASP A 65 -28.67 24.37 17.29
C ASP A 65 -28.71 22.85 17.02
N ARG A 66 -29.82 22.36 16.48
CA ARG A 66 -29.99 20.95 16.12
C ARG A 66 -29.06 20.52 14.98
N VAL A 67 -28.82 21.40 14.01
CA VAL A 67 -27.85 21.15 12.91
C VAL A 67 -26.43 21.19 13.45
N GLY A 68 -26.12 22.17 14.33
CA GLY A 68 -24.83 22.26 15.01
C GLY A 68 -24.53 20.98 15.81
N PHE A 69 -25.45 20.55 16.65
CA PHE A 69 -25.31 19.33 17.44
C PHE A 69 -25.10 18.07 16.58
N LYS A 70 -25.86 17.92 15.49
CA LYS A 70 -25.65 16.79 14.57
C LYS A 70 -24.29 16.83 13.90
N LYS A 71 -23.80 18.02 13.54
CA LYS A 71 -22.48 18.20 12.96
C LYS A 71 -21.38 17.82 13.96
N ASP A 72 -21.50 18.25 15.20
CA ASP A 72 -20.52 17.97 16.26
C ASP A 72 -20.50 16.46 16.60
N MET A 73 -21.67 15.82 16.63
CA MET A 73 -21.75 14.37 16.80
C MET A 73 -21.10 13.60 15.65
N ALA A 74 -21.32 14.03 14.40
CA ALA A 74 -20.70 13.39 13.22
C ALA A 74 -19.17 13.59 13.20
N LEU A 75 -18.69 14.77 13.62
CA LEU A 75 -17.25 15.04 13.73
C LEU A 75 -16.60 14.18 14.82
N LYS A 76 -17.28 14.00 15.95
CA LYS A 76 -16.80 13.13 17.03
C LYS A 76 -16.74 11.68 16.61
N GLU A 77 -17.79 11.17 15.96
CA GLU A 77 -17.81 9.80 15.42
C GLU A 77 -16.70 9.58 14.39
N LEU A 78 -16.46 10.56 13.51
CA LEU A 78 -15.37 10.51 12.54
C LEU A 78 -14.00 10.49 13.22
N ALA A 79 -13.82 11.27 14.28
CA ALA A 79 -12.56 11.28 15.05
C ALA A 79 -12.30 9.92 15.73
N GLU A 80 -13.33 9.31 16.32
CA GLU A 80 -13.23 7.97 16.94
C GLU A 80 -12.89 6.89 15.90
N ILE A 81 -13.49 6.95 14.71
CA ILE A 81 -13.19 6.04 13.59
C ILE A 81 -11.74 6.23 13.13
N ASN A 82 -11.26 7.46 13.00
CA ASN A 82 -9.89 7.74 12.60
C ASN A 82 -8.88 7.25 13.64
N GLU A 83 -9.12 7.52 14.93
CA GLU A 83 -8.26 7.06 16.02
C GLU A 83 -8.15 5.53 16.04
N LYS A 84 -9.29 4.83 15.89
CA LYS A 84 -9.30 3.37 15.80
C LYS A 84 -8.53 2.87 14.58
N ALA A 85 -8.69 3.50 13.42
CA ALA A 85 -7.97 3.14 12.20
C ALA A 85 -6.46 3.38 12.32
N GLU A 86 -6.04 4.46 13.00
CA GLU A 86 -4.62 4.73 13.28
C GLU A 86 -4.03 3.69 14.24
N LEU A 87 -4.76 3.31 15.27
CA LEU A 87 -4.33 2.27 16.21
C LEU A 87 -4.15 0.93 15.49
N GLU A 88 -5.13 0.50 14.69
CA GLU A 88 -5.06 -0.72 13.89
C GLU A 88 -3.90 -0.69 12.88
N ALA A 89 -3.69 0.44 12.21
CA ALA A 89 -2.56 0.61 11.30
C ALA A 89 -1.21 0.51 12.04
N ARG A 90 -1.12 1.02 13.26
CA ARG A 90 0.07 0.91 14.11
C ARG A 90 0.32 -0.53 14.56
N GLU A 91 -0.71 -1.26 14.96
CA GLU A 91 -0.60 -2.68 15.33
C GLU A 91 -0.13 -3.52 14.14
N ASN A 92 -0.69 -3.29 12.95
CA ASN A 92 -0.28 -3.96 11.72
C ASN A 92 1.19 -3.70 11.35
N LEU A 93 1.75 -2.54 11.71
CA LEU A 93 3.18 -2.25 11.51
C LEU A 93 4.06 -2.83 12.61
N MET A 94 3.54 -3.01 13.82
CA MET A 94 4.26 -3.67 14.91
C MET A 94 4.45 -5.16 14.66
N PHE A 95 3.46 -5.83 14.07
CA PHE A 95 3.45 -7.26 13.78
C PHE A 95 3.07 -7.53 12.30
N PRO A 96 3.88 -7.05 11.33
CA PRO A 96 3.49 -7.11 9.93
C PRO A 96 3.36 -8.56 9.46
N ALA A 97 2.14 -8.92 9.02
CA ALA A 97 1.80 -10.23 8.46
C ALA A 97 2.15 -11.42 9.37
N ASP A 98 2.03 -11.28 10.69
CA ASP A 98 2.34 -12.34 11.67
C ASP A 98 1.46 -13.58 11.48
N GLU A 99 0.20 -13.43 11.08
CA GLU A 99 -0.70 -14.54 10.74
C GLU A 99 -0.15 -15.42 9.60
N LEU A 100 0.61 -14.84 8.67
CA LEU A 100 1.22 -15.56 7.54
C LEU A 100 2.57 -16.17 7.91
N TYR A 101 3.35 -15.46 8.71
CA TYR A 101 4.75 -15.82 8.98
C TYR A 101 4.95 -16.49 10.35
N GLY A 102 4.02 -16.33 11.29
CA GLY A 102 4.16 -16.79 12.65
C GLY A 102 5.27 -16.04 13.39
N GLU A 103 6.17 -16.77 14.01
CA GLU A 103 7.23 -16.22 14.86
C GLU A 103 8.14 -15.20 14.11
N TRP A 104 8.40 -14.07 14.78
CA TRP A 104 9.34 -13.06 14.29
C TRP A 104 10.78 -13.53 14.46
N THR A 105 11.54 -13.60 13.37
CA THR A 105 12.95 -13.98 13.38
C THR A 105 13.81 -13.01 12.59
N ASN A 106 14.96 -12.64 13.11
CA ASN A 106 15.92 -11.70 12.51
C ASN A 106 17.13 -12.42 11.89
N GLU A 107 17.16 -13.76 11.87
CA GLU A 107 18.37 -14.50 11.53
C GLU A 107 18.56 -14.72 10.03
N TRP A 108 17.50 -15.18 9.35
CA TRP A 108 17.61 -15.67 7.97
C TRP A 108 16.72 -14.90 7.01
N VAL A 109 17.23 -14.63 5.80
CA VAL A 109 16.43 -14.02 4.72
C VAL A 109 15.18 -14.86 4.43
N ASN A 110 15.29 -16.19 4.44
CA ASN A 110 14.12 -17.07 4.47
C ASN A 110 13.78 -17.42 5.93
N PRO A 111 12.70 -16.87 6.52
CA PRO A 111 12.34 -17.12 7.92
C PRO A 111 11.97 -18.58 8.20
N PHE A 112 11.61 -19.34 7.17
CA PHE A 112 11.21 -20.75 7.29
C PHE A 112 12.35 -21.74 7.02
N ARG A 113 13.60 -21.33 7.14
CA ARG A 113 14.75 -22.19 6.86
C ARG A 113 14.62 -23.53 7.57
N GLY A 114 14.56 -24.63 6.76
CA GLY A 114 14.41 -25.99 7.27
C GLY A 114 13.03 -26.39 7.75
N LYS A 115 12.06 -25.49 7.73
CA LYS A 115 10.64 -25.77 8.05
C LYS A 115 9.84 -25.91 6.74
N LYS A 116 8.84 -26.80 6.76
CA LYS A 116 7.87 -26.88 5.66
C LYS A 116 6.90 -25.71 5.78
N VAL A 117 6.77 -24.96 4.69
CA VAL A 117 5.79 -23.87 4.58
C VAL A 117 4.58 -24.40 3.84
N ASP A 118 3.39 -24.19 4.41
CA ASP A 118 2.14 -24.46 3.71
C ASP A 118 1.79 -23.23 2.87
N MET A 119 2.22 -23.29 1.60
CA MET A 119 2.00 -22.19 0.65
C MET A 119 0.54 -22.20 0.21
N PRO A 120 -0.16 -21.07 0.29
CA PRO A 120 -1.52 -20.97 -0.24
C PRO A 120 -1.53 -21.18 -1.75
N ASP A 121 -2.61 -21.75 -2.29
CA ASP A 121 -2.78 -21.93 -3.74
C ASP A 121 -2.86 -20.57 -4.47
N SER A 122 -3.45 -19.57 -3.82
CA SER A 122 -3.44 -18.18 -4.27
C SER A 122 -3.55 -17.20 -3.09
N CYS A 123 -2.97 -16.01 -3.26
CA CYS A 123 -3.08 -14.91 -2.31
C CYS A 123 -3.12 -13.59 -3.07
N VAL A 124 -3.98 -12.68 -2.64
CA VAL A 124 -4.02 -11.30 -3.18
C VAL A 124 -3.13 -10.44 -2.30
N ILE A 125 -2.19 -9.74 -2.92
CA ILE A 125 -1.21 -8.87 -2.29
C ILE A 125 -1.53 -7.44 -2.72
N ASP A 126 -1.77 -6.55 -1.77
CA ASP A 126 -2.00 -5.12 -2.03
C ASP A 126 -0.66 -4.43 -2.33
N CYS A 127 -0.56 -3.82 -3.49
CA CYS A 127 0.61 -3.09 -3.96
C CYS A 127 0.32 -1.59 -4.18
N SER A 128 -0.85 -1.10 -3.79
CA SER A 128 -1.30 0.29 -4.03
C SER A 128 -0.43 1.35 -3.36
N THR A 129 0.26 0.99 -2.26
CA THR A 129 1.15 1.89 -1.50
C THR A 129 2.61 1.80 -1.91
N PHE A 130 2.90 1.18 -3.06
CA PHE A 130 4.28 1.05 -3.55
C PHE A 130 4.94 2.40 -3.80
N VAL A 131 6.18 2.52 -3.35
CA VAL A 131 7.09 3.63 -3.69
C VAL A 131 8.38 3.05 -4.28
N LEU A 132 8.88 3.67 -5.35
CA LEU A 132 10.15 3.25 -5.94
C LEU A 132 11.26 3.31 -4.88
N PRO A 133 12.11 2.26 -4.75
CA PRO A 133 13.13 2.21 -3.71
C PRO A 133 14.34 3.15 -3.94
N MET A 134 14.16 4.22 -4.70
CA MET A 134 15.18 5.25 -4.98
C MET A 134 14.52 6.56 -5.43
N ASP A 135 15.29 7.67 -5.40
CA ASP A 135 14.77 9.02 -5.66
C ASP A 135 14.40 9.30 -7.13
N SER A 136 14.94 8.54 -8.07
CA SER A 136 14.71 8.75 -9.50
C SER A 136 14.57 7.43 -10.25
N MET A 137 13.90 7.49 -11.38
CA MET A 137 13.82 6.37 -12.33
C MET A 137 15.22 5.92 -12.72
N THR A 138 15.43 4.60 -12.72
CA THR A 138 16.72 4.02 -13.05
C THR A 138 16.58 2.84 -13.97
N ARG A 139 17.69 2.50 -14.62
CA ARG A 139 17.72 1.35 -15.53
C ARG A 139 17.85 0.04 -14.76
N VAL A 140 17.03 -0.95 -15.10
CA VAL A 140 17.24 -2.35 -14.72
C VAL A 140 18.50 -2.86 -15.45
N THR A 141 19.56 -3.16 -14.69
CA THR A 141 20.82 -3.67 -15.24
C THR A 141 20.87 -5.19 -15.33
N SER A 142 20.08 -5.88 -14.51
CA SER A 142 19.96 -7.32 -14.54
C SER A 142 18.59 -7.79 -14.06
N LYS A 143 17.97 -8.67 -14.85
CA LYS A 143 16.63 -9.20 -14.60
C LYS A 143 16.67 -10.37 -13.61
N TYR A 144 15.52 -10.64 -12.97
CA TYR A 144 15.24 -11.86 -12.22
C TYR A 144 15.29 -13.07 -13.13
N GLY A 145 15.75 -14.23 -12.62
CA GLY A 145 15.66 -15.48 -13.35
C GLY A 145 16.94 -16.33 -13.29
N PRO A 146 16.96 -17.45 -14.03
CA PRO A 146 18.07 -18.39 -14.02
C PRO A 146 19.32 -17.77 -14.65
N ARG A 147 20.46 -17.94 -13.99
CA ARG A 147 21.81 -17.67 -14.49
C ARG A 147 22.54 -19.01 -14.59
N ARG A 148 23.63 -19.08 -15.35
CA ARG A 148 24.39 -20.33 -15.66
C ARG A 148 24.46 -21.35 -14.51
N ARG A 149 24.70 -20.95 -13.26
CA ARG A 149 24.89 -21.84 -12.10
C ARG A 149 23.99 -21.54 -10.92
N ARG A 150 23.11 -20.52 -11.00
CA ARG A 150 22.27 -20.10 -9.89
C ARG A 150 21.09 -19.26 -10.36
N MET A 151 20.11 -19.16 -9.51
CA MET A 151 18.95 -18.26 -9.68
C MET A 151 19.34 -16.84 -9.20
N HIS A 152 19.03 -15.83 -10.01
CA HIS A 152 18.99 -14.43 -9.57
C HIS A 152 17.61 -14.17 -8.96
N LYS A 153 17.58 -13.95 -7.65
CA LYS A 153 16.34 -13.90 -6.86
C LYS A 153 15.69 -12.53 -6.84
N GLY A 154 16.28 -11.54 -7.51
CA GLY A 154 15.79 -10.17 -7.58
C GLY A 154 16.11 -9.53 -8.92
N ILE A 155 16.05 -8.24 -8.96
CA ILE A 155 16.53 -7.40 -10.05
C ILE A 155 17.66 -6.50 -9.57
N ASP A 156 18.53 -6.11 -10.49
CA ASP A 156 19.60 -5.16 -10.19
C ASP A 156 19.26 -3.82 -10.83
N LEU A 157 19.16 -2.78 -10.01
CA LEU A 157 18.81 -1.41 -10.39
C LEU A 157 20.07 -0.54 -10.33
N LYS A 158 20.32 0.26 -11.36
CA LYS A 158 21.50 1.13 -11.38
C LYS A 158 21.38 2.23 -10.33
N VAL A 159 22.35 2.30 -9.42
CA VAL A 159 22.51 3.38 -8.44
C VAL A 159 23.97 3.78 -8.34
N GLN A 160 24.25 4.96 -7.82
CA GLN A 160 25.58 5.39 -7.44
C GLN A 160 25.84 5.07 -5.98
N ILE A 161 27.12 5.01 -5.59
CA ILE A 161 27.48 4.89 -4.18
C ILE A 161 27.05 6.20 -3.48
N GLY A 162 26.23 6.05 -2.43
CA GLY A 162 25.70 7.17 -1.66
C GLY A 162 24.29 7.62 -2.06
N ASP A 163 23.73 7.12 -3.18
CA ASP A 163 22.34 7.39 -3.53
C ASP A 163 21.40 6.88 -2.43
N THR A 164 20.35 7.64 -2.14
CA THR A 164 19.37 7.26 -1.12
C THR A 164 18.55 6.06 -1.58
N ILE A 165 18.50 5.03 -0.74
CA ILE A 165 17.62 3.87 -0.91
C ILE A 165 16.45 4.02 0.04
N ARG A 166 15.23 3.81 -0.48
CA ARG A 166 13.96 4.02 0.22
C ARG A 166 13.19 2.73 0.41
N ALA A 167 12.35 2.69 1.44
CA ALA A 167 11.43 1.58 1.66
C ALA A 167 10.36 1.54 0.56
N ALA A 168 10.15 0.35 -0.03
CA ALA A 168 9.17 0.19 -1.12
C ALA A 168 7.71 0.18 -0.63
N PHE A 169 7.47 -0.18 0.63
CA PHE A 169 6.18 -0.21 1.30
C PHE A 169 6.35 0.12 2.78
N ASP A 170 5.27 0.45 3.46
CA ASP A 170 5.22 0.50 4.93
C ASP A 170 5.65 -0.85 5.50
N GLY A 171 6.41 -0.86 6.61
CA GLY A 171 6.83 -2.12 7.19
C GLY A 171 7.74 -2.00 8.40
N LYS A 172 8.27 -3.15 8.82
CA LYS A 172 9.21 -3.27 9.93
C LYS A 172 10.50 -3.95 9.47
N VAL A 173 11.62 -3.36 9.82
CA VAL A 173 12.95 -3.88 9.47
C VAL A 173 13.19 -5.18 10.22
N ARG A 174 13.25 -6.28 9.49
CA ARG A 174 13.45 -7.61 10.06
C ARG A 174 14.92 -7.99 10.16
N ILE A 175 15.71 -7.68 9.13
CA ILE A 175 17.13 -7.98 9.10
C ILE A 175 17.94 -6.75 8.70
N LYS A 176 19.05 -6.55 9.38
CA LYS A 176 20.14 -5.64 9.06
C LYS A 176 21.42 -6.43 9.26
N ASN A 177 22.11 -6.79 8.17
CA ASN A 177 23.27 -7.68 8.27
C ASN A 177 24.26 -7.46 7.12
N PHE A 178 25.40 -8.15 7.18
CA PHE A 178 26.45 -8.13 6.18
C PHE A 178 26.85 -9.54 5.75
N GLU A 179 26.80 -9.82 4.45
CA GLU A 179 27.22 -11.09 3.86
C GLU A 179 28.29 -10.88 2.78
N ARG A 180 29.56 -11.13 3.13
CA ARG A 180 30.71 -10.84 2.26
C ARG A 180 30.64 -11.50 0.87
N ARG A 181 30.15 -12.74 0.76
CA ARG A 181 30.07 -13.52 -0.48
C ARG A 181 28.68 -13.56 -1.10
N GLY A 182 27.77 -12.70 -0.62
CA GLY A 182 26.37 -12.61 -1.03
C GLY A 182 25.91 -11.17 -1.17
N TYR A 183 24.92 -10.80 -0.38
CA TYR A 183 24.22 -9.50 -0.44
C TYR A 183 25.08 -8.27 -0.07
N GLY A 184 26.28 -8.44 0.51
CA GLY A 184 27.00 -7.32 1.12
C GLY A 184 26.27 -6.79 2.34
N TYR A 185 26.24 -5.47 2.55
CA TYR A 185 25.31 -4.86 3.48
C TYR A 185 23.91 -4.98 2.90
N TYR A 186 22.97 -5.51 3.70
CA TYR A 186 21.59 -5.70 3.24
C TYR A 186 20.57 -5.52 4.35
N LEU A 187 19.37 -5.11 3.93
CA LEU A 187 18.18 -5.03 4.75
C LEU A 187 17.12 -5.99 4.23
N VAL A 188 16.30 -6.51 5.16
CA VAL A 188 15.03 -7.16 4.83
C VAL A 188 13.95 -6.47 5.62
N ILE A 189 12.90 -6.04 4.94
CA ILE A 189 11.73 -5.39 5.52
C ILE A 189 10.52 -6.27 5.27
N ARG A 190 9.75 -6.55 6.32
CA ARG A 190 8.46 -7.23 6.22
C ARG A 190 7.34 -6.20 6.22
N HIS A 191 6.37 -6.44 5.35
CA HIS A 191 5.27 -5.52 5.06
C HIS A 191 3.92 -6.11 5.49
N PRO A 192 2.93 -5.28 5.90
CA PRO A 192 1.59 -5.73 6.26
C PRO A 192 0.85 -6.47 5.14
N ASN A 193 1.20 -6.19 3.86
CA ASN A 193 0.62 -6.87 2.70
C ASN A 193 1.13 -8.31 2.49
N GLY A 194 2.00 -8.83 3.38
CA GLY A 194 2.57 -10.17 3.32
C GLY A 194 3.84 -10.29 2.48
N LEU A 195 4.31 -9.23 1.83
CA LEU A 195 5.60 -9.24 1.15
C LEU A 195 6.75 -9.01 2.13
N GLU A 196 7.92 -9.51 1.76
CA GLU A 196 9.21 -9.05 2.27
C GLU A 196 10.02 -8.49 1.11
N THR A 197 10.68 -7.35 1.33
CA THR A 197 11.63 -6.77 0.37
C THR A 197 13.06 -6.88 0.89
N VAL A 198 13.98 -7.17 -0.02
CA VAL A 198 15.42 -7.26 0.26
C VAL A 198 16.15 -6.18 -0.51
N TYR A 199 17.02 -5.45 0.19
CA TYR A 199 17.86 -4.38 -0.36
C TYR A 199 19.31 -4.76 -0.15
N GLY A 200 20.03 -5.12 -1.21
CA GLY A 200 21.41 -5.61 -1.15
C GLY A 200 22.43 -4.65 -1.76
N HIS A 201 23.70 -4.95 -1.53
CA HIS A 201 24.90 -4.23 -1.98
C HIS A 201 25.00 -2.79 -1.48
N LEU A 202 24.38 -2.50 -0.33
CA LEU A 202 24.34 -1.19 0.31
C LEU A 202 25.75 -0.75 0.78
N SER A 203 25.93 0.55 1.00
CA SER A 203 27.16 1.12 1.59
C SER A 203 26.97 1.48 3.06
N LYS A 204 25.76 1.92 3.45
CA LYS A 204 25.43 2.37 4.80
C LYS A 204 23.97 2.12 5.12
N PHE A 205 23.68 1.76 6.36
CA PHE A 205 22.31 1.69 6.89
C PHE A 205 21.92 3.01 7.52
N LEU A 206 20.65 3.42 7.36
CA LEU A 206 20.06 4.58 8.02
C LEU A 206 19.05 4.17 9.09
N VAL A 207 18.67 2.88 9.13
CA VAL A 207 17.70 2.31 10.07
C VAL A 207 18.31 1.14 10.86
N GLY A 208 17.67 0.81 11.99
CA GLY A 208 17.98 -0.32 12.87
C GLY A 208 17.08 -1.53 12.62
N VAL A 209 17.41 -2.66 13.28
CA VAL A 209 16.53 -3.82 13.35
C VAL A 209 15.31 -3.47 14.21
N ASN A 210 14.14 -3.91 13.78
CA ASN A 210 12.83 -3.64 14.37
C ASN A 210 12.32 -2.20 14.21
N ASP A 211 13.04 -1.30 13.52
CA ASP A 211 12.50 0.00 13.19
C ASP A 211 11.28 -0.14 12.27
N ILE A 212 10.26 0.66 12.53
CA ILE A 212 9.11 0.84 11.66
C ILE A 212 9.45 1.91 10.63
N VAL A 213 9.16 1.62 9.37
CA VAL A 213 9.41 2.52 8.24
C VAL A 213 8.14 2.69 7.42
N ARG A 214 7.96 3.87 6.85
CA ARG A 214 6.90 4.16 5.87
C ARG A 214 7.43 4.00 4.44
N ALA A 215 6.54 3.73 3.50
CA ALA A 215 6.87 3.76 2.08
C ALA A 215 7.50 5.10 1.70
N GLY A 216 8.67 5.05 1.06
CA GLY A 216 9.43 6.24 0.72
C GLY A 216 10.43 6.72 1.78
N ASP A 217 10.42 6.19 3.00
CA ASP A 217 11.41 6.56 4.03
C ASP A 217 12.82 6.16 3.59
N PRO A 218 13.85 7.00 3.87
CA PRO A 218 15.24 6.67 3.60
C PRO A 218 15.72 5.58 4.57
N ILE A 219 16.11 4.41 4.04
CA ILE A 219 16.51 3.24 4.84
C ILE A 219 18.00 2.91 4.75
N ALA A 220 18.64 3.30 3.65
CA ALA A 220 20.05 3.00 3.42
C ALA A 220 20.66 3.90 2.33
N LEU A 221 21.96 3.74 2.10
CA LEU A 221 22.66 4.32 0.96
C LEU A 221 23.12 3.23 0.00
N GLY A 222 23.00 3.50 -1.30
CA GLY A 222 23.49 2.66 -2.38
C GLY A 222 24.99 2.39 -2.28
N GLY A 223 25.41 1.25 -2.77
CA GLY A 223 26.82 0.83 -2.63
C GLY A 223 27.27 -0.18 -3.68
N ASN A 224 28.37 -0.86 -3.34
CA ASN A 224 28.98 -1.91 -4.16
C ASN A 224 29.62 -2.99 -3.26
N THR A 225 28.95 -3.34 -2.15
CA THR A 225 29.48 -4.29 -1.15
C THR A 225 29.04 -5.73 -1.44
N GLY A 226 29.72 -6.70 -0.83
CA GLY A 226 29.44 -8.10 -1.03
C GLY A 226 29.88 -8.63 -2.41
N ARG A 227 29.06 -9.50 -3.00
CA ARG A 227 29.34 -10.07 -4.33
C ARG A 227 28.76 -9.20 -5.44
N SER A 228 29.37 -8.08 -5.69
CA SER A 228 29.00 -7.09 -6.69
C SER A 228 30.19 -6.76 -7.60
N THR A 229 29.93 -6.47 -8.88
CA THR A 229 30.93 -6.08 -9.87
C THR A 229 30.85 -4.60 -10.24
N GLY A 230 29.89 -3.87 -9.70
CA GLY A 230 29.68 -2.45 -9.93
C GLY A 230 28.52 -1.94 -9.11
N SER A 231 28.47 -0.63 -8.87
CA SER A 231 27.43 -0.03 -8.03
C SER A 231 26.02 -0.28 -8.57
N HIS A 232 25.19 -0.94 -7.76
CA HIS A 232 23.77 -1.21 -8.06
C HIS A 232 23.03 -1.56 -6.76
N LEU A 233 21.72 -1.38 -6.77
CA LEU A 233 20.82 -1.93 -5.77
C LEU A 233 20.33 -3.30 -6.25
N HIS A 234 20.62 -4.35 -5.49
CA HIS A 234 19.96 -5.63 -5.65
C HIS A 234 18.64 -5.60 -4.87
N PHE A 235 17.50 -5.67 -5.59
CA PHE A 235 16.15 -5.58 -5.03
C PHE A 235 15.38 -6.88 -5.24
N GLU A 236 14.87 -7.46 -4.13
CA GLU A 236 14.02 -8.65 -4.19
C GLU A 236 12.65 -8.36 -3.60
N THR A 237 11.62 -8.99 -4.15
CA THR A 237 10.32 -9.18 -3.53
C THR A 237 10.16 -10.66 -3.17
N ARG A 238 9.67 -10.93 -1.95
CA ARG A 238 9.50 -12.29 -1.44
C ARG A 238 8.13 -12.44 -0.81
N PHE A 239 7.56 -13.64 -0.95
CA PHE A 239 6.33 -14.03 -0.26
C PHE A 239 6.58 -15.37 0.43
N LEU A 240 6.35 -15.44 1.74
CA LEU A 240 6.61 -16.60 2.58
C LEU A 240 8.01 -17.21 2.37
N GLY A 241 9.03 -16.34 2.32
CA GLY A 241 10.44 -16.70 2.13
C GLY A 241 10.84 -17.07 0.69
N GLN A 242 9.90 -17.16 -0.24
CA GLN A 242 10.15 -17.43 -1.65
C GLN A 242 10.30 -16.14 -2.45
N ALA A 243 11.34 -16.08 -3.28
CA ALA A 243 11.54 -14.93 -4.16
C ALA A 243 10.51 -14.95 -5.31
N ILE A 244 9.88 -13.80 -5.54
CA ILE A 244 8.99 -13.51 -6.66
C ILE A 244 9.75 -12.56 -7.59
N ASN A 245 9.51 -12.64 -8.90
CA ASN A 245 10.08 -11.68 -9.83
C ASN A 245 9.50 -10.27 -9.55
N PRO A 246 10.32 -9.29 -9.14
CA PRO A 246 9.81 -7.94 -8.86
C PRO A 246 9.14 -7.29 -10.07
N ALA A 247 9.58 -7.63 -11.30
CA ALA A 247 9.00 -7.10 -12.52
C ALA A 247 7.60 -7.65 -12.85
N ASP A 248 7.11 -8.68 -12.13
CA ASP A 248 5.71 -9.14 -12.26
C ASP A 248 4.75 -8.28 -11.43
N ILE A 249 5.30 -7.51 -10.47
CA ILE A 249 4.55 -6.63 -9.57
C ILE A 249 4.70 -5.17 -10.00
N ILE A 250 5.92 -4.77 -10.39
CA ILE A 250 6.34 -3.38 -10.55
C ILE A 250 6.77 -3.12 -11.98
N ASP A 251 6.23 -2.09 -12.58
CA ASP A 251 6.72 -1.48 -13.81
C ASP A 251 7.84 -0.49 -13.45
N PHE A 252 9.08 -0.94 -13.65
CA PHE A 252 10.26 -0.13 -13.33
C PHE A 252 10.51 0.98 -14.36
N GLU A 253 9.91 0.94 -15.53
CA GLU A 253 10.01 2.01 -16.54
C GLU A 253 9.15 3.21 -16.14
N ASN A 254 7.94 2.94 -15.60
CA ASN A 254 7.01 3.96 -15.15
C ASN A 254 7.07 4.21 -13.64
N SER A 255 7.83 3.40 -12.88
CA SER A 255 8.00 3.51 -11.41
C SER A 255 6.71 3.33 -10.60
N ILE A 256 5.79 2.52 -11.10
CA ILE A 256 4.48 2.22 -10.51
C ILE A 256 4.23 0.70 -10.46
N PRO A 257 3.35 0.19 -9.60
CA PRO A 257 2.90 -1.19 -9.72
C PRO A 257 2.08 -1.36 -11.00
N HIS A 258 2.13 -2.55 -11.61
CA HIS A 258 1.29 -2.88 -12.76
C HIS A 258 -0.20 -2.81 -12.43
N GLN A 259 -0.56 -3.18 -11.20
CA GLN A 259 -1.91 -3.14 -10.65
C GLN A 259 -1.83 -2.91 -9.14
N ASP A 260 -2.87 -2.32 -8.57
CA ASP A 260 -2.98 -2.14 -7.11
C ASP A 260 -3.00 -3.47 -6.36
N GLN A 261 -3.37 -4.56 -7.01
CA GLN A 261 -3.42 -5.90 -6.43
C GLN A 261 -2.66 -6.90 -7.30
N TYR A 262 -1.64 -7.54 -6.72
CA TYR A 262 -0.94 -8.67 -7.32
C TYR A 262 -1.53 -9.99 -6.82
N VAL A 263 -1.88 -10.89 -7.74
CA VAL A 263 -2.40 -12.22 -7.38
C VAL A 263 -1.25 -13.24 -7.43
N PHE A 264 -0.70 -13.56 -6.26
CA PHE A 264 0.21 -14.67 -6.12
C PHE A 264 -0.53 -15.99 -6.40
N ARG A 265 0.07 -16.89 -7.19
CA ARG A 265 -0.46 -18.22 -7.49
C ARG A 265 0.62 -19.28 -7.33
N ASN A 266 0.30 -20.33 -6.56
CA ASN A 266 1.17 -21.49 -6.40
C ASN A 266 0.86 -22.51 -7.51
N VAL A 267 1.64 -22.49 -8.59
CA VAL A 267 1.40 -23.37 -9.76
C VAL A 267 2.12 -24.71 -9.57
N LYS A 268 1.37 -25.80 -9.68
CA LYS A 268 1.94 -27.16 -9.73
C LYS A 268 2.26 -27.51 -11.19
N ILE A 269 3.54 -27.69 -11.52
CA ILE A 269 3.97 -28.13 -12.83
C ILE A 269 4.26 -29.64 -12.77
N ASN A 270 3.59 -30.44 -13.62
CA ASN A 270 3.78 -31.89 -13.73
C ASN A 270 3.64 -32.67 -12.41
N GLY A 271 2.64 -32.30 -11.57
CA GLY A 271 2.37 -32.99 -10.31
C GLY A 271 3.43 -32.75 -9.21
N ARG A 272 4.52 -32.06 -9.50
CA ARG A 272 5.50 -31.62 -8.51
C ARG A 272 5.28 -30.16 -8.20
N LYS A 273 5.30 -29.80 -6.91
CA LYS A 273 5.34 -28.38 -6.51
C LYS A 273 6.63 -27.79 -7.08
N SER A 274 6.52 -26.99 -8.12
CA SER A 274 7.67 -26.27 -8.68
C SER A 274 7.80 -24.95 -7.96
N ASN A 275 8.98 -24.72 -7.38
CA ASN A 275 9.35 -23.40 -6.84
C ASN A 275 9.81 -22.44 -7.95
N ILE A 276 9.61 -22.81 -9.20
CA ILE A 276 9.93 -21.98 -10.36
C ILE A 276 8.62 -21.32 -10.79
N TYR A 277 8.44 -20.08 -10.37
CA TYR A 277 7.38 -19.22 -10.87
C TYR A 277 7.71 -18.85 -12.31
N THR A 278 7.14 -19.58 -13.25
CA THR A 278 7.13 -19.15 -14.64
C THR A 278 5.88 -18.29 -14.82
N SER A 279 6.07 -17.01 -15.05
CA SER A 279 5.06 -16.05 -15.49
C SER A 279 4.51 -16.35 -16.90
N SER A 280 4.50 -17.64 -17.31
CA SER A 280 4.19 -18.05 -18.69
C SER A 280 2.71 -18.05 -19.03
N ASN A 281 1.83 -17.43 -18.24
CA ASN A 281 0.42 -17.28 -18.62
C ASN A 281 -0.24 -15.99 -18.12
N SER A 282 0.49 -14.92 -17.94
CA SER A 282 -0.11 -13.59 -17.94
C SER A 282 -0.07 -13.03 -19.36
N GLN A 283 -0.98 -13.49 -20.21
CA GLN A 283 -1.48 -12.59 -21.26
C GLN A 283 -2.20 -11.45 -20.52
N MET A 284 -1.43 -10.43 -20.16
CA MET A 284 -1.98 -9.17 -19.75
C MET A 284 -2.63 -8.53 -20.97
N VAL A 285 -3.94 -8.64 -21.04
CA VAL A 285 -4.75 -7.83 -21.93
C VAL A 285 -4.76 -6.43 -21.32
N TYR A 286 -3.86 -5.58 -21.79
CA TYR A 286 -3.91 -4.15 -21.50
C TYR A 286 -5.15 -3.56 -22.17
N HIS A 287 -6.23 -3.42 -21.46
CA HIS A 287 -7.30 -2.51 -21.85
C HIS A 287 -6.85 -1.08 -21.53
N ARG A 288 -6.20 -0.49 -22.53
CA ARG A 288 -5.95 0.95 -22.55
C ARG A 288 -7.31 1.64 -22.62
N VAL A 289 -7.82 2.14 -21.51
CA VAL A 289 -8.96 3.07 -21.51
C VAL A 289 -8.47 4.33 -22.18
N LYS A 290 -8.87 4.52 -23.45
CA LYS A 290 -8.71 5.81 -24.13
C LYS A 290 -9.68 6.76 -23.44
N SER A 291 -9.14 7.75 -22.73
CA SER A 291 -9.88 8.95 -22.36
C SER A 291 -10.30 9.66 -23.64
N GLY A 292 -11.61 9.68 -23.91
CA GLY A 292 -12.23 10.59 -24.87
C GLY A 292 -12.43 11.95 -24.27
#